data_4a2d2cd112bb1c35d06cd7579157bf09
#
_entry.id   4a2d2cd112bb1c35d06cd7579157bf09
#
_cell.length_a   1.000
_cell.length_b   1.000
_cell.length_c   1.000
_cell.angle_alpha   90.00
_cell.angle_beta   90.00
_cell.angle_gamma   90.00
#
_symmetry.space_group_name_H-M   'P 1'
#
loop_
_entity.id
_entity.type
_entity.pdbx_description
1 polymer ?
#
loop_
_entity_poly.entity_id
_entity_poly.type
_entity_poly.pdbx_seq_one_letter_code
_entity_poly.pdbx_strand_id
1 'polypeptide(L)'
;MKKFLALLFVFIFVISCGDTEGISDPKTVDSNNHNLSDRLWATNPWHMHGGERLLVYNEIQKLADNCSSDFFKSYLESTDDAKRLENSNALLDYYSKSLDKVINEIQNVHVETGSVVIWMLYNMGYVVKTPSMCFGIDIMHKDARLLAPYLDFLCVTHNHRDHYDKQLISEMLKHKKPVLSNFIEGAGVYKSKIPTDYQIGNCKIKVSITDHNNSKLFNFVSVFSIDCGVDANHFKLMHVGDSNYKPKQYTNIFNKVNLLIPRYAPNPLTENNILGIGQGKVIAQNIFLSHILELTHAGESHSRWSFKSALERADKLNNENVIIPFWGEKFIWKNNSFEKK
;
A
#
# COMPACT_ATOMS: atom_id res chain seq x y z
N MET A 1 79.34 18.90 26.43
CA MET A 1 78.73 18.94 27.77
C MET A 1 77.77 20.11 27.84
N LYS A 2 76.46 19.91 27.66
CA LYS A 2 75.43 20.95 27.82
C LYS A 2 74.42 20.43 28.83
N LYS A 3 74.28 21.16 29.91
CA LYS A 3 73.33 20.91 31.01
C LYS A 3 71.94 21.28 30.54
N PHE A 4 70.93 20.41 30.64
CA PHE A 4 69.53 20.77 30.50
C PHE A 4 68.93 21.01 31.88
N LEU A 5 68.37 22.21 32.02
CA LEU A 5 67.65 22.70 33.19
C LEU A 5 66.20 22.30 33.03
N ALA A 6 65.64 21.51 33.96
CA ALA A 6 64.24 21.16 33.99
C ALA A 6 63.49 22.24 34.81
N LEU A 7 62.50 22.85 34.15
CA LEU A 7 61.62 23.81 34.79
C LEU A 7 60.34 23.11 35.24
N LEU A 8 60.09 23.09 36.54
CA LEU A 8 58.92 22.49 37.17
C LEU A 8 57.83 23.54 37.22
N PHE A 9 56.72 23.37 36.48
CA PHE A 9 55.52 24.17 36.60
C PHE A 9 54.58 23.52 37.61
N VAL A 10 54.35 24.20 38.73
CA VAL A 10 53.30 23.88 39.70
C VAL A 10 52.00 24.53 39.24
N PHE A 11 50.99 23.74 38.90
CA PHE A 11 49.64 24.25 38.68
C PHE A 11 48.85 24.18 39.98
N ILE A 12 48.44 25.36 40.45
CA ILE A 12 47.52 25.51 41.55
C ILE A 12 46.12 25.33 40.99
N PHE A 13 45.40 24.31 41.42
CA PHE A 13 43.98 24.14 41.15
C PHE A 13 43.18 24.98 42.12
N VAL A 14 42.51 26.00 41.59
CA VAL A 14 41.43 26.71 42.29
C VAL A 14 40.15 25.93 42.06
N ILE A 15 39.59 25.34 43.12
CA ILE A 15 38.28 24.69 43.12
C ILE A 15 37.26 25.82 43.22
N SER A 16 36.56 26.11 42.10
CA SER A 16 35.35 26.94 42.10
C SER A 16 34.16 25.97 42.16
N CYS A 17 33.38 26.04 43.23
CA CYS A 17 32.03 25.45 43.27
C CYS A 17 31.15 26.27 42.35
N GLY A 18 30.78 25.69 41.23
CA GLY A 18 29.77 26.21 40.30
C GLY A 18 28.75 25.09 40.00
N ASP A 19 27.52 25.49 40.05
CA ASP A 19 26.28 24.72 40.04
C ASP A 19 26.25 23.53 39.08
N THR A 20 25.73 22.40 39.57
CA THR A 20 25.40 21.21 38.80
C THR A 20 24.22 21.52 37.87
N GLU A 21 24.51 22.00 36.66
CA GLU A 21 23.55 21.86 35.58
C GLU A 21 23.41 20.37 35.24
N GLY A 22 22.18 19.88 35.36
CA GLY A 22 21.85 18.51 35.14
C GLY A 22 22.23 18.07 33.71
N ILE A 23 23.05 17.03 33.64
CA ILE A 23 23.25 16.28 32.42
C ILE A 23 21.88 15.66 32.11
N SER A 24 21.20 16.23 31.14
CA SER A 24 19.95 15.68 30.60
C SER A 24 20.26 14.30 30.03
N ASP A 25 19.66 13.30 30.63
CA ASP A 25 19.62 11.92 30.18
C ASP A 25 19.18 11.87 28.70
N PRO A 26 19.89 11.19 27.78
CA PRO A 26 19.45 11.06 26.40
C PRO A 26 18.38 9.98 26.27
N LYS A 27 17.29 10.10 27.01
CA LYS A 27 16.12 9.23 26.98
C LYS A 27 14.82 10.01 26.97
N THR A 28 14.62 10.77 25.91
CA THR A 28 13.28 11.00 25.38
C THR A 28 13.34 10.70 23.89
N VAL A 29 13.41 9.42 23.56
CA VAL A 29 12.87 8.93 22.29
C VAL A 29 11.41 9.33 22.33
N ASP A 30 11.07 10.23 21.45
CA ASP A 30 9.80 10.93 21.36
C ASP A 30 8.68 9.88 21.36
N SER A 31 7.92 9.75 22.45
CA SER A 31 6.79 8.81 22.58
C SER A 31 5.69 9.06 21.54
N ASN A 32 5.74 10.18 20.83
CA ASN A 32 4.86 10.52 19.73
C ASN A 32 5.11 9.70 18.45
N ASN A 33 6.31 9.17 18.26
CA ASN A 33 6.64 8.42 17.04
C ASN A 33 6.01 7.02 16.98
N HIS A 34 5.70 6.40 18.12
CA HIS A 34 5.10 5.06 18.17
C HIS A 34 3.58 5.03 17.93
N ASN A 35 2.95 6.18 17.71
CA ASN A 35 1.50 6.28 17.53
C ASN A 35 1.09 6.81 16.14
N LEU A 36 2.01 6.74 15.16
CA LEU A 36 1.81 7.31 13.83
C LEU A 36 0.63 6.67 13.07
N SER A 37 0.53 5.35 13.16
CA SER A 37 -0.55 4.57 12.55
C SER A 37 -1.91 4.93 13.14
N ASP A 38 -2.02 4.97 14.49
CA ASP A 38 -3.28 5.27 15.17
C ASP A 38 -3.74 6.70 14.86
N ARG A 39 -2.81 7.65 14.79
CA ARG A 39 -3.09 9.03 14.41
C ARG A 39 -3.67 9.11 12.99
N LEU A 40 -3.07 8.40 12.01
CA LEU A 40 -3.63 8.40 10.67
C LEU A 40 -5.00 7.72 10.62
N TRP A 41 -5.14 6.55 11.25
CA TRP A 41 -6.41 5.80 11.26
C TRP A 41 -7.54 6.51 12.01
N ALA A 42 -7.22 7.46 12.89
CA ALA A 42 -8.20 8.34 13.54
C ALA A 42 -8.66 9.49 12.64
N THR A 43 -7.98 9.77 11.53
CA THR A 43 -8.38 10.82 10.58
C THR A 43 -9.41 10.31 9.59
N ASN A 44 -10.14 11.24 8.96
CA ASN A 44 -11.07 10.90 7.90
C ASN A 44 -10.35 10.88 6.52
N PRO A 45 -10.26 9.73 5.83
CA PRO A 45 -9.57 9.62 4.54
C PRO A 45 -10.23 10.45 3.42
N TRP A 46 -11.51 10.82 3.57
CA TRP A 46 -12.23 11.66 2.62
C TRP A 46 -11.89 13.16 2.77
N HIS A 47 -11.20 13.53 3.84
CA HIS A 47 -10.69 14.89 4.07
C HIS A 47 -9.17 14.91 3.87
N MET A 48 -8.72 14.62 2.65
CA MET A 48 -7.29 14.48 2.32
C MET A 48 -6.43 15.70 2.73
N HIS A 49 -7.00 16.90 2.65
CA HIS A 49 -6.38 18.17 3.06
C HIS A 49 -6.72 18.57 4.49
N GLY A 50 -7.38 17.70 5.28
CA GLY A 50 -7.68 17.94 6.68
C GLY A 50 -6.41 18.11 7.51
N GLY A 51 -6.40 19.08 8.45
CA GLY A 51 -5.19 19.51 9.15
C GLY A 51 -4.38 18.39 9.76
N GLU A 52 -4.97 17.50 10.59
CA GLU A 52 -4.26 16.39 11.22
C GLU A 52 -3.80 15.35 10.19
N ARG A 53 -4.63 14.98 9.20
CA ARG A 53 -4.26 14.02 8.16
C ARG A 53 -3.05 14.51 7.36
N LEU A 54 -3.02 15.78 6.98
CA LEU A 54 -1.91 16.37 6.26
C LEU A 54 -0.63 16.43 7.09
N LEU A 55 -0.75 16.70 8.41
CA LEU A 55 0.40 16.66 9.33
C LEU A 55 0.98 15.25 9.39
N VAL A 56 0.14 14.22 9.56
CA VAL A 56 0.60 12.82 9.60
C VAL A 56 1.20 12.39 8.28
N TYR A 57 0.63 12.76 7.13
CA TYR A 57 1.24 12.50 5.82
C TYR A 57 2.64 13.09 5.70
N ASN A 58 2.84 14.31 6.20
CA ASN A 58 4.16 14.96 6.19
C ASN A 58 5.17 14.26 7.11
N GLU A 59 4.72 13.73 8.25
CA GLU A 59 5.57 12.94 9.15
C GLU A 59 5.97 11.61 8.51
N ILE A 60 5.01 10.87 7.94
CA ILE A 60 5.26 9.62 7.20
C ILE A 60 6.22 9.88 6.03
N GLN A 61 6.02 10.98 5.27
CA GLN A 61 6.89 11.35 4.16
C GLN A 61 8.34 11.54 4.64
N LYS A 62 8.57 12.30 5.73
CA LYS A 62 9.90 12.51 6.28
C LYS A 62 10.58 11.20 6.70
N LEU A 63 9.83 10.28 7.31
CA LEU A 63 10.35 8.97 7.68
C LEU A 63 10.70 8.14 6.44
N ALA A 64 9.86 8.18 5.42
CA ALA A 64 10.10 7.48 4.16
C ALA A 64 11.32 8.06 3.41
N ASP A 65 11.48 9.38 3.39
CA ASP A 65 12.64 10.05 2.76
C ASP A 65 13.96 9.66 3.43
N ASN A 66 13.93 9.38 4.73
CA ASN A 66 15.09 8.90 5.50
C ASN A 66 15.27 7.36 5.46
N CYS A 67 14.33 6.63 4.88
CA CYS A 67 14.40 5.18 4.75
C CYS A 67 15.03 4.80 3.41
N SER A 68 16.27 4.32 3.41
CA SER A 68 16.89 3.85 2.16
C SER A 68 16.21 2.58 1.65
N SER A 69 16.22 2.38 0.33
CA SER A 69 15.67 1.18 -0.30
C SER A 69 16.38 -0.10 0.16
N ASP A 70 17.68 -0.03 0.37
CA ASP A 70 18.46 -1.19 0.80
C ASP A 70 18.17 -1.54 2.26
N PHE A 71 17.96 -0.55 3.12
CA PHE A 71 17.52 -0.78 4.49
C PHE A 71 16.12 -1.45 4.52
N PHE A 72 15.17 -0.95 3.73
CA PHE A 72 13.84 -1.55 3.68
C PHE A 72 13.87 -2.97 3.10
N LYS A 73 14.65 -3.23 2.04
CA LYS A 73 14.86 -4.58 1.50
C LYS A 73 15.45 -5.52 2.52
N SER A 74 16.47 -5.07 3.26
CA SER A 74 17.09 -5.86 4.35
C SER A 74 16.08 -6.17 5.47
N TYR A 75 15.22 -5.21 5.82
CA TYR A 75 14.12 -5.45 6.76
C TYR A 75 13.16 -6.51 6.25
N LEU A 76 12.73 -6.45 4.99
CA LEU A 76 11.82 -7.45 4.41
C LEU A 76 12.40 -8.87 4.46
N GLU A 77 13.71 -9.00 4.36
CA GLU A 77 14.42 -10.29 4.42
C GLU A 77 14.83 -10.72 5.84
N SER A 78 14.75 -9.80 6.83
CA SER A 78 15.12 -10.09 8.21
C SER A 78 14.14 -11.07 8.88
N THR A 79 14.64 -11.90 9.81
CA THR A 79 13.84 -12.78 10.64
C THR A 79 13.93 -12.36 12.12
N ASP A 80 15.07 -12.62 12.73
CA ASP A 80 15.27 -12.44 14.18
C ASP A 80 15.32 -10.96 14.61
N ASP A 81 15.80 -10.09 13.73
CA ASP A 81 15.94 -8.65 13.99
C ASP A 81 14.68 -7.83 13.65
N ALA A 82 13.68 -8.40 12.98
CA ALA A 82 12.52 -7.66 12.49
C ALA A 82 11.86 -6.86 13.61
N LYS A 83 11.54 -7.49 14.73
CA LYS A 83 10.86 -6.82 15.85
C LYS A 83 11.70 -5.71 16.49
N ARG A 84 13.01 -5.88 16.57
CA ARG A 84 13.92 -4.83 17.03
C ARG A 84 13.94 -3.64 16.08
N LEU A 85 13.94 -3.87 14.78
CA LEU A 85 13.88 -2.82 13.76
C LEU A 85 12.55 -2.06 13.81
N GLU A 86 11.43 -2.76 13.93
CA GLU A 86 10.10 -2.17 14.11
C GLU A 86 10.05 -1.29 15.35
N ASN A 87 10.52 -1.78 16.51
CA ASN A 87 10.53 -1.03 17.76
C ASN A 87 11.43 0.23 17.71
N SER A 88 12.40 0.27 16.81
CA SER A 88 13.33 1.41 16.67
C SER A 88 13.01 2.34 15.50
N ASN A 89 12.04 2.00 14.65
CA ASN A 89 11.71 2.76 13.45
C ASN A 89 10.19 2.87 13.27
N ALA A 90 9.64 4.06 13.48
CA ALA A 90 8.20 4.32 13.44
C ALA A 90 7.53 3.96 12.09
N LEU A 91 8.25 4.05 10.97
CA LEU A 91 7.71 3.68 9.66
C LEU A 91 7.59 2.16 9.54
N LEU A 92 8.57 1.40 10.03
CA LEU A 92 8.52 -0.07 10.04
C LEU A 92 7.50 -0.59 11.05
N ASP A 93 7.36 0.05 12.22
CA ASP A 93 6.30 -0.23 13.19
C ASP A 93 4.92 -0.01 12.55
N TYR A 94 4.73 1.10 11.85
CA TYR A 94 3.49 1.36 11.12
C TYR A 94 3.23 0.28 10.06
N TYR A 95 4.24 -0.05 9.25
CA TYR A 95 4.14 -1.08 8.22
C TYR A 95 3.71 -2.43 8.81
N SER A 96 4.35 -2.87 9.88
CA SER A 96 4.02 -4.11 10.60
C SER A 96 2.60 -4.07 11.16
N LYS A 97 2.25 -3.03 11.93
CA LYS A 97 0.93 -2.84 12.53
C LYS A 97 -0.22 -2.80 11.52
N SER A 98 0.05 -2.34 10.30
CA SER A 98 -0.98 -2.29 9.26
C SER A 98 -1.50 -3.68 8.90
N LEU A 99 -0.64 -4.68 8.79
CA LEU A 99 -1.03 -6.06 8.53
C LEU A 99 -1.73 -6.68 9.75
N ASP A 100 -1.17 -6.49 10.95
CA ASP A 100 -1.76 -7.01 12.19
C ASP A 100 -3.20 -6.52 12.36
N LYS A 101 -3.43 -5.22 12.12
CA LYS A 101 -4.76 -4.61 12.16
C LYS A 101 -5.69 -5.26 11.13
N VAL A 102 -5.23 -5.39 9.88
CA VAL A 102 -6.06 -5.97 8.81
C VAL A 102 -6.43 -7.42 9.13
N ILE A 103 -5.48 -8.24 9.59
CA ILE A 103 -5.76 -9.63 9.99
C ILE A 103 -6.78 -9.68 11.13
N ASN A 104 -6.57 -8.89 12.18
CA ASN A 104 -7.49 -8.84 13.30
C ASN A 104 -8.90 -8.40 12.85
N GLU A 105 -9.01 -7.40 12.00
CA GLU A 105 -10.31 -6.94 11.52
C GLU A 105 -10.99 -7.94 10.57
N ILE A 106 -10.26 -8.64 9.70
CA ILE A 106 -10.81 -9.71 8.85
C ILE A 106 -11.45 -10.80 9.70
N GLN A 107 -10.81 -11.18 10.82
CA GLN A 107 -11.31 -12.22 11.72
C GLN A 107 -12.60 -11.81 12.41
N ASN A 108 -12.74 -10.54 12.78
CA ASN A 108 -13.79 -10.06 13.66
C ASN A 108 -14.94 -9.35 12.92
N VAL A 109 -14.73 -8.90 11.66
CA VAL A 109 -15.76 -8.19 10.93
C VAL A 109 -16.78 -9.16 10.32
N HIS A 110 -18.05 -8.97 10.63
CA HIS A 110 -19.16 -9.54 9.85
C HIS A 110 -19.55 -8.56 8.75
N VAL A 111 -19.59 -9.04 7.50
CA VAL A 111 -20.01 -8.23 6.36
C VAL A 111 -21.47 -8.56 6.05
N GLU A 112 -22.34 -7.57 6.18
CA GLU A 112 -23.78 -7.73 5.88
C GLU A 112 -24.01 -7.85 4.37
N THR A 113 -25.10 -8.52 3.99
CA THR A 113 -25.55 -8.59 2.59
C THR A 113 -25.73 -7.18 2.02
N GLY A 114 -25.21 -6.97 0.81
CA GLY A 114 -25.19 -5.66 0.14
C GLY A 114 -24.04 -4.74 0.54
N SER A 115 -23.13 -5.22 1.41
CA SER A 115 -21.97 -4.46 1.86
C SER A 115 -20.65 -5.08 1.40
N VAL A 116 -19.58 -4.28 1.42
CA VAL A 116 -18.19 -4.70 1.16
C VAL A 116 -17.27 -3.95 2.10
N VAL A 117 -16.28 -4.65 2.65
CA VAL A 117 -15.22 -4.04 3.44
C VAL A 117 -13.89 -4.18 2.71
N ILE A 118 -13.14 -3.10 2.65
CA ILE A 118 -11.89 -3.02 1.90
C ILE A 118 -10.81 -2.49 2.82
N TRP A 119 -9.64 -3.11 2.81
CA TRP A 119 -8.45 -2.62 3.52
C TRP A 119 -7.34 -2.36 2.52
N MET A 120 -6.65 -1.24 2.69
CA MET A 120 -5.43 -0.92 1.96
C MET A 120 -4.23 -1.42 2.76
N LEU A 121 -3.33 -2.11 2.12
CA LEU A 121 -2.02 -2.50 2.62
C LEU A 121 -0.92 -1.71 1.91
N TYR A 122 0.31 -2.23 1.92
CA TYR A 122 1.45 -1.57 1.30
C TYR A 122 1.25 -1.39 -0.22
N ASN A 123 1.70 -0.25 -0.75
CA ASN A 123 1.81 0.09 -2.17
C ASN A 123 0.47 0.05 -2.93
N MET A 124 0.16 -1.04 -3.59
CA MET A 124 -1.12 -1.31 -4.26
C MET A 124 -1.84 -2.53 -3.70
N GLY A 125 -1.44 -2.98 -2.51
CA GLY A 125 -2.04 -4.14 -1.85
C GLY A 125 -3.41 -3.85 -1.27
N TYR A 126 -4.40 -4.68 -1.61
CA TYR A 126 -5.75 -4.58 -1.06
C TYR A 126 -6.30 -5.92 -0.62
N VAL A 127 -7.04 -5.91 0.47
CA VAL A 127 -7.90 -7.03 0.88
C VAL A 127 -9.34 -6.56 0.77
N VAL A 128 -10.18 -7.39 0.16
CA VAL A 128 -11.61 -7.11 -0.04
C VAL A 128 -12.41 -8.25 0.59
N LYS A 129 -13.34 -7.93 1.48
CA LYS A 129 -14.26 -8.90 2.10
C LYS A 129 -15.70 -8.55 1.77
N THR A 130 -16.41 -9.54 1.24
CA THR A 130 -17.85 -9.52 0.98
C THR A 130 -18.56 -10.44 1.97
N PRO A 131 -19.88 -10.57 1.96
CA PRO A 131 -20.57 -11.54 2.81
C PRO A 131 -20.09 -12.98 2.64
N SER A 132 -19.72 -13.39 1.42
CA SER A 132 -19.36 -14.78 1.09
C SER A 132 -17.92 -15.00 0.66
N MET A 133 -17.14 -13.94 0.38
CA MET A 133 -15.78 -14.05 -0.17
C MET A 133 -14.82 -13.07 0.49
N CYS A 134 -13.56 -13.49 0.63
CA CYS A 134 -12.46 -12.61 1.01
C CYS A 134 -11.30 -12.82 0.03
N PHE A 135 -10.77 -11.77 -0.58
CA PHE A 135 -9.70 -11.92 -1.56
C PHE A 135 -8.67 -10.79 -1.48
N GLY A 136 -7.47 -11.11 -1.95
CA GLY A 136 -6.36 -10.16 -2.01
C GLY A 136 -6.03 -9.73 -3.43
N ILE A 137 -5.50 -8.51 -3.57
CA ILE A 137 -4.94 -8.00 -4.83
C ILE A 137 -3.59 -7.36 -4.52
N ASP A 138 -2.54 -7.72 -5.26
CA ASP A 138 -1.19 -7.13 -5.20
C ASP A 138 -0.62 -7.00 -3.78
N ILE A 139 -0.82 -8.02 -2.95
CA ILE A 139 -0.36 -7.98 -1.56
C ILE A 139 1.14 -8.24 -1.51
N MET A 140 1.88 -7.23 -1.06
CA MET A 140 3.29 -7.29 -0.69
C MET A 140 3.45 -6.87 0.76
N HIS A 141 3.88 -7.78 1.60
CA HIS A 141 4.20 -7.52 3.00
C HIS A 141 5.17 -8.59 3.52
N LYS A 142 6.04 -8.23 4.47
CA LYS A 142 6.99 -9.16 5.09
C LYS A 142 6.32 -10.44 5.60
N ASP A 143 5.16 -10.29 6.22
CA ASP A 143 4.39 -11.40 6.79
C ASP A 143 3.06 -11.66 6.05
N ALA A 144 2.99 -11.31 4.75
CA ALA A 144 1.79 -11.48 3.92
C ALA A 144 1.22 -12.91 3.96
N ARG A 145 2.08 -13.94 4.15
CA ARG A 145 1.68 -15.35 4.28
C ARG A 145 0.60 -15.59 5.35
N LEU A 146 0.55 -14.74 6.38
CA LEU A 146 -0.44 -14.82 7.46
C LEU A 146 -1.87 -14.52 6.99
N LEU A 147 -2.05 -13.92 5.82
CA LEU A 147 -3.36 -13.70 5.20
C LEU A 147 -3.91 -14.96 4.50
N ALA A 148 -3.05 -15.90 4.12
CA ALA A 148 -3.46 -17.07 3.33
C ALA A 148 -4.66 -17.86 3.92
N PRO A 149 -4.80 -18.06 5.25
CA PRO A 149 -5.97 -18.74 5.81
C PRO A 149 -7.30 -18.03 5.52
N TYR A 150 -7.29 -16.71 5.43
CA TYR A 150 -8.49 -15.87 5.33
C TYR A 150 -8.90 -15.55 3.90
N LEU A 151 -7.96 -15.62 2.94
CA LEU A 151 -8.25 -15.32 1.54
C LEU A 151 -8.84 -16.55 0.84
N ASP A 152 -9.85 -16.35 0.00
CA ASP A 152 -10.40 -17.36 -0.89
C ASP A 152 -9.64 -17.42 -2.22
N PHE A 153 -9.15 -16.28 -2.71
CA PHE A 153 -8.27 -16.19 -3.87
C PHE A 153 -7.35 -14.97 -3.81
N LEU A 154 -6.33 -14.95 -4.65
CA LEU A 154 -5.36 -13.86 -4.77
C LEU A 154 -5.20 -13.45 -6.23
N CYS A 155 -5.27 -12.14 -6.50
CA CYS A 155 -4.92 -11.55 -7.80
C CYS A 155 -3.53 -10.91 -7.73
N VAL A 156 -2.68 -11.17 -8.72
CA VAL A 156 -1.35 -10.57 -8.85
C VAL A 156 -1.23 -9.95 -10.23
N THR A 157 -1.11 -8.62 -10.30
CA THR A 157 -1.19 -7.89 -11.56
C THR A 157 0.02 -8.13 -12.45
N HIS A 158 1.24 -8.14 -11.92
CA HIS A 158 2.45 -8.30 -12.72
C HIS A 158 3.69 -8.70 -11.88
N ASN A 159 4.78 -9.02 -12.58
CA ASN A 159 6.02 -9.54 -11.99
C ASN A 159 6.97 -8.42 -11.53
N HIS A 160 6.49 -7.52 -10.65
CA HIS A 160 7.35 -6.62 -9.88
C HIS A 160 7.21 -6.91 -8.39
N ARG A 161 8.34 -6.91 -7.65
CA ARG A 161 8.40 -7.38 -6.26
C ARG A 161 7.52 -6.61 -5.28
N ASP A 162 7.19 -5.39 -5.59
CA ASP A 162 6.32 -4.52 -4.81
C ASP A 162 4.82 -4.81 -4.99
N HIS A 163 4.45 -5.77 -5.86
CA HIS A 163 3.08 -6.19 -6.13
C HIS A 163 2.74 -7.61 -5.65
N TYR A 164 3.70 -8.37 -5.12
CA TYR A 164 3.42 -9.72 -4.62
C TYR A 164 4.40 -10.18 -3.55
N ASP A 165 3.95 -11.12 -2.75
CA ASP A 165 4.78 -11.88 -1.83
C ASP A 165 4.80 -13.35 -2.24
N LYS A 166 6.02 -13.93 -2.35
CA LYS A 166 6.21 -15.32 -2.77
C LYS A 166 5.71 -16.32 -1.73
N GLN A 167 5.82 -15.99 -0.44
CA GLN A 167 5.38 -16.89 0.63
C GLN A 167 3.85 -16.93 0.67
N LEU A 168 3.16 -15.79 0.52
CA LEU A 168 1.71 -15.76 0.40
C LEU A 168 1.24 -16.60 -0.78
N ILE A 169 1.83 -16.42 -1.98
CA ILE A 169 1.49 -17.23 -3.16
C ILE A 169 1.68 -18.72 -2.86
N SER A 170 2.81 -19.10 -2.28
CA SER A 170 3.11 -20.49 -1.91
C SER A 170 2.06 -21.08 -0.96
N GLU A 171 1.70 -20.34 0.10
CA GLU A 171 0.67 -20.79 1.05
C GLU A 171 -0.73 -20.87 0.40
N MET A 172 -1.10 -19.93 -0.47
CA MET A 172 -2.36 -20.00 -1.23
C MET A 172 -2.42 -21.29 -2.06
N LEU A 173 -1.37 -21.57 -2.84
CA LEU A 173 -1.32 -22.76 -3.70
C LEU A 173 -1.28 -24.08 -2.90
N LYS A 174 -0.56 -24.12 -1.79
CA LYS A 174 -0.51 -25.25 -0.84
C LYS A 174 -1.90 -25.58 -0.28
N HIS A 175 -2.69 -24.54 -0.01
CA HIS A 175 -4.09 -24.67 0.44
C HIS A 175 -5.08 -24.81 -0.73
N LYS A 176 -4.61 -25.02 -1.96
CA LYS A 176 -5.43 -25.17 -3.18
C LYS A 176 -6.36 -23.98 -3.45
N LYS A 177 -5.95 -22.79 -2.99
CA LYS A 177 -6.69 -21.55 -3.23
C LYS A 177 -6.24 -20.89 -4.54
N PRO A 178 -7.17 -20.40 -5.37
CA PRO A 178 -6.85 -19.81 -6.67
C PRO A 178 -5.89 -18.62 -6.57
N VAL A 179 -4.89 -18.59 -7.46
CA VAL A 179 -4.04 -17.42 -7.70
C VAL A 179 -4.19 -17.01 -9.17
N LEU A 180 -4.62 -15.77 -9.42
CA LEU A 180 -4.78 -15.21 -10.75
C LEU A 180 -3.56 -14.36 -11.09
N SER A 181 -2.91 -14.65 -12.24
CA SER A 181 -1.71 -13.93 -12.66
C SER A 181 -1.44 -14.13 -14.15
N ASN A 182 -0.54 -13.32 -14.73
CA ASN A 182 -0.04 -13.53 -16.10
C ASN A 182 1.35 -14.16 -16.17
N PHE A 183 2.06 -14.32 -15.04
CA PHE A 183 3.45 -14.80 -14.99
C PHE A 183 3.68 -16.00 -14.08
N ILE A 184 2.86 -16.20 -13.04
CA ILE A 184 3.00 -17.32 -12.10
C ILE A 184 2.61 -18.62 -12.81
N GLU A 185 3.30 -19.72 -12.48
CA GLU A 185 3.08 -21.05 -13.03
C GLU A 185 2.72 -22.04 -11.92
N GLY A 186 1.98 -23.07 -12.25
CA GLY A 186 1.70 -24.17 -11.33
C GLY A 186 0.22 -24.56 -11.23
N ALA A 187 -0.04 -25.63 -10.52
CA ALA A 187 -1.40 -26.07 -10.24
C ALA A 187 -2.14 -25.08 -9.33
N GLY A 188 -3.39 -24.76 -9.64
CA GLY A 188 -4.18 -23.76 -8.93
C GLY A 188 -3.95 -22.33 -9.43
N VAL A 189 -3.07 -22.12 -10.42
CA VAL A 189 -2.87 -20.80 -11.03
C VAL A 189 -3.81 -20.63 -12.22
N TYR A 190 -4.58 -19.54 -12.19
CA TYR A 190 -5.42 -19.06 -13.30
C TYR A 190 -4.60 -18.07 -14.11
N LYS A 191 -3.83 -18.60 -15.06
CA LYS A 191 -2.88 -17.81 -15.85
C LYS A 191 -3.54 -17.22 -17.08
N SER A 192 -3.54 -15.89 -17.18
CA SER A 192 -4.05 -15.15 -18.35
C SER A 192 -2.94 -14.39 -19.06
N LYS A 193 -2.67 -14.72 -20.31
CA LYS A 193 -1.83 -13.91 -21.22
C LYS A 193 -2.64 -13.17 -22.28
N ILE A 194 -3.93 -13.35 -22.28
CA ILE A 194 -4.92 -12.71 -23.16
C ILE A 194 -6.12 -12.28 -22.30
N PRO A 195 -6.98 -11.40 -22.78
CA PRO A 195 -8.23 -11.05 -22.09
C PRO A 195 -9.06 -12.29 -21.79
N THR A 196 -9.45 -12.46 -20.53
CA THR A 196 -10.07 -13.69 -20.03
C THR A 196 -11.12 -13.38 -18.96
N ASP A 197 -12.18 -14.19 -18.89
CA ASP A 197 -13.16 -14.14 -17.81
C ASP A 197 -12.96 -15.34 -16.87
N TYR A 198 -13.08 -15.11 -15.57
CA TYR A 198 -13.12 -16.15 -14.54
C TYR A 198 -14.34 -15.98 -13.65
N GLN A 199 -14.79 -17.10 -13.08
CA GLN A 199 -15.79 -17.16 -12.02
C GLN A 199 -15.17 -17.86 -10.81
N ILE A 200 -15.07 -17.17 -9.67
CA ILE A 200 -14.59 -17.76 -8.41
C ILE A 200 -15.61 -17.42 -7.31
N GLY A 201 -16.30 -18.46 -6.81
CA GLY A 201 -17.44 -18.25 -5.94
C GLY A 201 -18.45 -17.30 -6.59
N ASN A 202 -18.86 -16.26 -5.85
CA ASN A 202 -19.79 -15.24 -6.35
C ASN A 202 -19.11 -14.18 -7.21
N CYS A 203 -17.77 -14.13 -7.24
CA CYS A 203 -17.04 -13.08 -7.96
C CYS A 203 -16.89 -13.41 -9.45
N LYS A 204 -17.32 -12.49 -10.31
CA LYS A 204 -17.00 -12.51 -11.74
C LYS A 204 -15.81 -11.60 -12.00
N ILE A 205 -14.74 -12.15 -12.55
CA ILE A 205 -13.47 -11.46 -12.75
C ILE A 205 -13.19 -11.37 -14.25
N LYS A 206 -13.07 -10.15 -14.75
CA LYS A 206 -12.62 -9.83 -16.10
C LYS A 206 -11.17 -9.42 -16.05
N VAL A 207 -10.34 -9.97 -16.92
CA VAL A 207 -8.93 -9.67 -17.04
C VAL A 207 -8.63 -9.03 -18.39
N SER A 208 -8.05 -7.84 -18.40
CA SER A 208 -7.40 -7.27 -19.57
C SER A 208 -5.88 -7.35 -19.40
N ILE A 209 -5.16 -7.50 -20.50
CA ILE A 209 -3.69 -7.49 -20.52
C ILE A 209 -3.23 -6.17 -21.13
N THR A 210 -2.39 -5.44 -20.41
CA THR A 210 -1.90 -4.13 -20.83
C THR A 210 -0.38 -4.07 -20.77
N ASP A 211 0.19 -3.11 -21.49
CA ASP A 211 1.59 -2.76 -21.27
C ASP A 211 1.75 -2.14 -19.88
N HIS A 212 2.92 -2.29 -19.34
CA HIS A 212 3.33 -1.56 -18.14
C HIS A 212 3.50 -0.08 -18.49
N ASN A 213 3.41 0.76 -17.50
CA ASN A 213 3.76 2.16 -17.60
C ASN A 213 5.22 2.39 -18.10
N ASN A 214 6.15 1.51 -17.77
CA ASN A 214 7.44 1.47 -18.46
C ASN A 214 7.24 0.99 -19.91
N SER A 215 7.56 1.85 -20.87
CA SER A 215 7.31 1.62 -22.31
C SER A 215 8.04 0.42 -22.91
N LYS A 216 8.93 -0.22 -22.18
CA LYS A 216 9.68 -1.41 -22.63
C LYS A 216 9.01 -2.74 -22.20
N LEU A 217 7.98 -2.71 -21.35
CA LEU A 217 7.31 -3.90 -20.82
C LEU A 217 5.93 -4.03 -21.44
N PHE A 218 5.86 -4.78 -22.55
CA PHE A 218 4.64 -5.01 -23.31
C PHE A 218 3.85 -6.21 -22.77
N ASN A 219 2.50 -6.11 -22.77
CA ASN A 219 1.60 -7.15 -22.29
C ASN A 219 1.98 -7.67 -20.89
N PHE A 220 2.40 -6.78 -20.02
CA PHE A 220 3.06 -7.10 -18.77
C PHE A 220 2.13 -7.06 -17.56
N VAL A 221 1.04 -6.31 -17.63
CA VAL A 221 0.13 -6.06 -16.51
C VAL A 221 -1.24 -6.67 -16.76
N SER A 222 -1.73 -7.45 -15.81
CA SER A 222 -3.13 -7.87 -15.73
C SER A 222 -3.94 -6.80 -15.01
N VAL A 223 -4.91 -6.22 -15.71
CA VAL A 223 -5.94 -5.36 -15.11
C VAL A 223 -7.10 -6.25 -14.67
N PHE A 224 -7.42 -6.22 -13.38
CA PHE A 224 -8.53 -6.98 -12.82
C PHE A 224 -9.76 -6.07 -12.65
N SER A 225 -10.87 -6.44 -13.29
CA SER A 225 -12.18 -5.82 -13.11
C SER A 225 -13.12 -6.86 -12.50
N ILE A 226 -13.52 -6.68 -11.25
CA ILE A 226 -14.18 -7.67 -10.41
C ILE A 226 -15.59 -7.21 -10.05
N ASP A 227 -16.60 -8.00 -10.38
CA ASP A 227 -17.96 -7.90 -9.83
C ASP A 227 -18.04 -8.87 -8.65
N CYS A 228 -18.25 -8.35 -7.45
CA CYS A 228 -18.26 -9.12 -6.21
C CYS A 228 -19.51 -9.98 -6.00
N GLY A 229 -20.47 -9.96 -6.94
CA GLY A 229 -21.63 -10.82 -6.92
C GLY A 229 -22.86 -10.23 -6.22
N VAL A 230 -23.93 -11.03 -6.21
CA VAL A 230 -25.26 -10.58 -5.77
C VAL A 230 -25.33 -10.26 -4.28
N ASP A 231 -24.63 -10.99 -3.45
CA ASP A 231 -24.58 -10.77 -1.99
C ASP A 231 -23.83 -9.51 -1.59
N ALA A 232 -22.97 -9.00 -2.47
CA ALA A 232 -22.30 -7.70 -2.36
C ALA A 232 -23.02 -6.59 -3.18
N ASN A 233 -24.29 -6.78 -3.55
CA ASN A 233 -25.06 -5.88 -4.40
C ASN A 233 -24.33 -5.51 -5.70
N HIS A 234 -23.64 -6.49 -6.32
CA HIS A 234 -22.84 -6.31 -7.53
C HIS A 234 -21.82 -5.16 -7.41
N PHE A 235 -21.23 -4.97 -6.22
CA PHE A 235 -20.12 -4.04 -6.07
C PHE A 235 -19.01 -4.38 -7.07
N LYS A 236 -18.64 -3.41 -7.89
CA LYS A 236 -17.61 -3.57 -8.91
C LYS A 236 -16.38 -2.75 -8.56
N LEU A 237 -15.24 -3.39 -8.58
CA LEU A 237 -13.95 -2.71 -8.50
C LEU A 237 -13.09 -3.00 -9.72
N MET A 238 -12.19 -2.07 -10.04
CA MET A 238 -11.16 -2.27 -11.04
C MET A 238 -9.80 -1.87 -10.46
N HIS A 239 -8.89 -2.83 -10.45
CA HIS A 239 -7.50 -2.64 -10.03
C HIS A 239 -6.61 -2.70 -11.27
N VAL A 240 -5.86 -1.64 -11.54
CA VAL A 240 -5.15 -1.51 -12.80
C VAL A 240 -3.66 -1.84 -12.71
N GLY A 241 -3.14 -2.11 -11.50
CA GLY A 241 -1.70 -2.30 -11.29
C GLY A 241 -0.91 -1.14 -11.91
N ASP A 242 0.23 -1.46 -12.47
CA ASP A 242 1.12 -0.49 -13.12
C ASP A 242 0.85 -0.29 -14.61
N SER A 243 -0.40 -0.40 -15.02
CA SER A 243 -0.83 -0.22 -16.40
C SER A 243 -0.48 1.16 -16.96
N ASN A 244 -0.33 1.22 -18.27
CA ASN A 244 -0.02 2.44 -19.04
C ASN A 244 -1.23 3.33 -19.37
N TYR A 245 -2.46 2.97 -18.95
CA TYR A 245 -3.71 3.70 -19.19
C TYR A 245 -4.08 3.93 -20.67
N LYS A 246 -3.66 3.05 -21.60
CA LYS A 246 -4.07 3.12 -23.00
C LYS A 246 -5.44 2.45 -23.19
N PRO A 247 -6.54 3.17 -23.52
CA PRO A 247 -7.89 2.60 -23.55
C PRO A 247 -8.02 1.38 -24.46
N LYS A 248 -7.33 1.37 -25.62
CA LYS A 248 -7.37 0.25 -26.55
C LYS A 248 -6.91 -1.10 -25.98
N GLN A 249 -6.24 -1.12 -24.84
CA GLN A 249 -5.77 -2.33 -24.17
C GLN A 249 -6.72 -2.79 -23.05
N TYR A 250 -7.67 -1.96 -22.64
CA TYR A 250 -8.71 -2.30 -21.65
C TYR A 250 -9.90 -2.96 -22.34
N THR A 251 -9.65 -4.11 -22.95
CA THR A 251 -10.61 -4.76 -23.86
C THR A 251 -11.65 -5.62 -23.14
N ASN A 252 -11.37 -6.01 -21.90
CA ASN A 252 -12.25 -6.85 -21.10
C ASN A 252 -12.40 -6.29 -19.67
N ILE A 253 -13.28 -5.30 -19.51
CA ILE A 253 -13.54 -4.60 -18.26
C ILE A 253 -15.05 -4.43 -18.04
N PHE A 254 -15.44 -4.08 -16.81
CA PHE A 254 -16.72 -3.42 -16.55
C PHE A 254 -16.59 -1.92 -16.79
N ASN A 255 -17.43 -1.36 -17.66
CA ASN A 255 -17.35 0.06 -18.03
C ASN A 255 -17.85 1.02 -16.94
N LYS A 256 -18.52 0.51 -15.92
CA LYS A 256 -18.94 1.24 -14.71
C LYS A 256 -18.50 0.46 -13.50
N VAL A 257 -17.78 1.12 -12.59
CA VAL A 257 -17.30 0.53 -11.34
C VAL A 257 -17.60 1.44 -10.15
N ASN A 258 -17.82 0.83 -9.00
CA ASN A 258 -17.99 1.55 -7.74
C ASN A 258 -16.64 2.05 -7.21
N LEU A 259 -15.56 1.30 -7.52
CA LEU A 259 -14.21 1.65 -7.11
C LEU A 259 -13.21 1.40 -8.23
N LEU A 260 -12.42 2.42 -8.56
CA LEU A 260 -11.22 2.32 -9.38
C LEU A 260 -9.98 2.48 -8.48
N ILE A 261 -9.05 1.54 -8.58
CA ILE A 261 -7.77 1.57 -7.88
C ILE A 261 -6.66 1.72 -8.91
N PRO A 262 -6.29 2.96 -9.27
CA PRO A 262 -5.22 3.24 -10.18
C PRO A 262 -3.96 3.60 -9.40
N ARG A 263 -2.81 3.41 -10.05
CA ARG A 263 -1.61 4.10 -9.62
C ARG A 263 -1.66 5.57 -10.08
N TYR A 264 -1.09 6.49 -9.30
CA TYR A 264 -1.26 7.91 -9.60
C TYR A 264 -0.21 8.50 -10.57
N ALA A 265 0.89 7.79 -10.80
CA ALA A 265 2.03 8.28 -11.61
C ALA A 265 2.70 7.15 -12.41
N PRO A 266 3.59 7.45 -13.39
CA PRO A 266 3.94 8.75 -14.00
C PRO A 266 2.87 9.26 -14.97
N ASN A 267 2.06 8.38 -15.59
CA ASN A 267 0.98 8.80 -16.48
C ASN A 267 -0.25 9.12 -15.63
N PRO A 268 -0.59 10.39 -15.42
CA PRO A 268 -1.74 10.73 -14.60
C PRO A 268 -3.01 10.13 -15.22
N LEU A 269 -3.84 9.56 -14.37
CA LEU A 269 -5.19 9.17 -14.73
C LEU A 269 -5.97 10.43 -15.18
N THR A 270 -6.55 10.41 -16.36
CA THR A 270 -7.30 11.53 -16.91
C THR A 270 -8.45 11.04 -17.78
N GLU A 271 -9.36 11.93 -18.12
CA GLU A 271 -10.44 11.69 -19.10
C GLU A 271 -9.92 11.38 -20.51
N ASN A 272 -8.72 11.81 -20.84
CA ASN A 272 -8.07 11.50 -22.13
C ASN A 272 -7.51 10.07 -22.16
N ASN A 273 -7.40 9.42 -21.00
CA ASN A 273 -6.95 8.04 -20.86
C ASN A 273 -8.18 7.13 -20.63
N ILE A 274 -8.20 6.39 -19.52
CA ILE A 274 -9.23 5.38 -19.25
C ILE A 274 -10.48 5.90 -18.54
N LEU A 275 -10.49 7.14 -18.06
CA LEU A 275 -11.71 7.72 -17.46
C LEU A 275 -12.71 8.15 -18.52
N GLY A 276 -14.01 8.05 -18.21
CA GLY A 276 -15.10 8.54 -19.03
C GLY A 276 -15.84 7.45 -19.81
N ILE A 277 -16.47 7.84 -20.90
CA ILE A 277 -17.32 6.99 -21.74
C ILE A 277 -16.58 6.63 -23.03
N GLY A 278 -16.62 5.37 -23.44
CA GLY A 278 -16.04 4.89 -24.70
C GLY A 278 -15.42 3.51 -24.57
N GLN A 279 -14.90 3.01 -25.67
CA GLN A 279 -14.22 1.72 -25.70
C GLN A 279 -12.95 1.76 -24.83
N GLY A 280 -12.81 0.81 -23.91
CA GLY A 280 -11.68 0.72 -22.98
C GLY A 280 -11.66 1.82 -21.93
N LYS A 281 -12.77 2.54 -21.75
CA LYS A 281 -12.94 3.57 -20.72
C LYS A 281 -13.87 3.09 -19.61
N VAL A 282 -13.70 3.69 -18.44
CA VAL A 282 -14.46 3.37 -17.23
C VAL A 282 -15.02 4.63 -16.57
N ILE A 283 -16.27 4.53 -16.14
CA ILE A 283 -16.88 5.49 -15.21
C ILE A 283 -16.67 4.93 -13.82
N ALA A 284 -15.91 5.63 -12.99
CA ALA A 284 -15.64 5.26 -11.61
C ALA A 284 -16.44 6.16 -10.66
N GLN A 285 -17.16 5.55 -9.71
CA GLN A 285 -17.87 6.29 -8.68
C GLN A 285 -16.89 6.83 -7.62
N ASN A 286 -15.87 6.04 -7.30
CA ASN A 286 -14.83 6.40 -6.34
C ASN A 286 -13.46 6.01 -6.92
N ILE A 287 -12.41 6.76 -6.56
CA ILE A 287 -11.04 6.53 -7.01
C ILE A 287 -10.11 6.50 -5.79
N PHE A 288 -9.41 5.38 -5.59
CA PHE A 288 -8.40 5.22 -4.55
C PHE A 288 -7.01 5.28 -5.19
N LEU A 289 -6.40 6.47 -5.19
CA LEU A 289 -5.06 6.66 -5.75
C LEU A 289 -4.03 5.93 -4.91
N SER A 290 -3.28 5.04 -5.53
CA SER A 290 -2.35 4.12 -4.89
C SER A 290 -0.95 4.20 -5.47
N HIS A 291 -0.03 3.33 -5.06
CA HIS A 291 1.38 3.32 -5.42
C HIS A 291 2.14 4.55 -4.87
N ILE A 292 1.99 4.78 -3.57
CA ILE A 292 2.57 5.94 -2.87
C ILE A 292 3.60 5.42 -1.87
N LEU A 293 4.76 6.09 -1.81
CA LEU A 293 5.88 5.74 -0.93
C LEU A 293 6.32 4.27 -1.07
N GLU A 294 6.51 3.83 -2.31
CA GLU A 294 7.07 2.50 -2.56
C GLU A 294 8.56 2.48 -2.12
N LEU A 295 8.82 1.84 -0.97
CA LEU A 295 10.10 1.94 -0.25
C LEU A 295 11.21 1.04 -0.82
N THR A 296 10.92 0.10 -1.73
CA THR A 296 11.96 -0.70 -2.38
C THR A 296 12.71 0.07 -3.48
N HIS A 297 12.17 1.23 -3.92
CA HIS A 297 12.85 2.16 -4.80
C HIS A 297 13.63 3.23 -4.01
N ALA A 298 14.67 3.80 -4.61
CA ALA A 298 15.44 4.87 -3.99
C ALA A 298 14.58 6.13 -3.76
N GLY A 299 14.86 6.86 -2.69
CA GLY A 299 14.06 8.02 -2.26
C GLY A 299 13.99 9.13 -3.32
N GLU A 300 15.06 9.35 -4.07
CA GLU A 300 15.15 10.28 -5.19
C GLU A 300 14.57 9.74 -6.50
N SER A 301 14.15 8.47 -6.52
CA SER A 301 13.57 7.84 -7.72
C SER A 301 12.15 8.34 -7.98
N HIS A 302 11.84 8.59 -9.25
CA HIS A 302 10.47 8.85 -9.70
C HIS A 302 9.50 7.68 -9.45
N SER A 303 9.98 6.52 -8.98
CA SER A 303 9.14 5.38 -8.63
C SER A 303 8.72 5.35 -7.16
N ARG A 304 9.36 6.15 -6.29
CA ARG A 304 8.99 6.32 -4.88
C ARG A 304 8.15 7.58 -4.65
N TRP A 305 7.03 7.68 -5.20
CA TRP A 305 6.20 8.86 -5.23
C TRP A 305 5.79 9.42 -3.84
N SER A 306 5.70 10.75 -3.75
CA SER A 306 5.36 11.47 -2.52
C SER A 306 3.86 11.70 -2.35
N PHE A 307 3.44 11.89 -1.10
CA PHE A 307 2.08 12.36 -0.79
C PHE A 307 1.75 13.69 -1.47
N LYS A 308 2.71 14.63 -1.50
CA LYS A 308 2.52 15.91 -2.18
C LYS A 308 2.13 15.73 -3.64
N SER A 309 2.90 14.91 -4.38
CA SER A 309 2.59 14.64 -5.79
C SER A 309 1.26 13.90 -5.95
N ALA A 310 0.89 13.02 -5.03
CA ALA A 310 -0.38 12.30 -5.06
C ALA A 310 -1.57 13.25 -4.82
N LEU A 311 -1.48 14.16 -3.85
CA LEU A 311 -2.49 15.19 -3.57
C LEU A 311 -2.69 16.11 -4.78
N GLU A 312 -1.60 16.63 -5.36
CA GLU A 312 -1.66 17.48 -6.56
C GLU A 312 -2.34 16.79 -7.76
N ARG A 313 -2.25 15.46 -7.84
CA ARG A 313 -2.92 14.68 -8.89
C ARG A 313 -4.37 14.40 -8.56
N ALA A 314 -4.68 14.10 -7.30
CA ALA A 314 -6.06 13.94 -6.83
C ALA A 314 -6.88 15.20 -7.13
N ASP A 315 -6.33 16.37 -6.84
CA ASP A 315 -6.98 17.67 -7.07
C ASP A 315 -7.27 17.97 -8.55
N LYS A 316 -6.53 17.33 -9.46
CA LYS A 316 -6.72 17.50 -10.91
C LYS A 316 -7.78 16.54 -11.49
N LEU A 317 -8.25 15.57 -10.72
CA LEU A 317 -9.30 14.67 -11.16
C LEU A 317 -10.67 15.31 -10.93
N ASN A 318 -11.47 15.37 -11.97
CA ASN A 318 -12.84 15.84 -11.89
C ASN A 318 -13.75 14.73 -11.31
N ASN A 319 -13.50 14.35 -10.06
CA ASN A 319 -14.27 13.35 -9.33
C ASN A 319 -14.27 13.72 -7.84
N GLU A 320 -15.45 13.91 -7.27
CA GLU A 320 -15.65 14.31 -5.87
C GLU A 320 -15.24 13.23 -4.86
N ASN A 321 -15.04 11.99 -5.32
CA ASN A 321 -14.77 10.82 -4.49
C ASN A 321 -13.40 10.24 -4.77
N VAL A 322 -12.38 11.10 -4.86
CA VAL A 322 -10.96 10.71 -4.94
C VAL A 322 -10.37 10.75 -3.55
N ILE A 323 -9.68 9.68 -3.16
CA ILE A 323 -8.89 9.65 -1.93
C ILE A 323 -7.51 9.04 -2.17
N ILE A 324 -6.63 9.29 -1.22
CA ILE A 324 -5.32 8.64 -1.08
C ILE A 324 -5.39 7.75 0.15
N PRO A 325 -5.73 6.47 -0.02
CA PRO A 325 -5.71 5.52 1.09
C PRO A 325 -4.28 5.20 1.48
N PHE A 326 -4.08 4.84 2.76
CA PHE A 326 -2.77 4.44 3.23
C PHE A 326 -2.85 3.19 4.13
N TRP A 327 -1.71 2.63 4.47
CA TRP A 327 -1.56 1.30 5.08
C TRP A 327 -2.44 1.08 6.31
N GLY A 328 -3.22 0.01 6.29
CA GLY A 328 -4.13 -0.38 7.37
C GLY A 328 -5.46 0.36 7.41
N GLU A 329 -5.70 1.31 6.49
CA GLU A 329 -7.00 1.99 6.41
C GLU A 329 -8.10 1.05 5.92
N LYS A 330 -9.28 1.18 6.52
CA LYS A 330 -10.49 0.41 6.25
C LYS A 330 -11.57 1.28 5.65
N PHE A 331 -12.24 0.75 4.63
CA PHE A 331 -13.35 1.39 3.92
C PHE A 331 -14.54 0.46 3.89
N ILE A 332 -15.71 0.98 4.22
CA ILE A 332 -16.96 0.23 4.22
C ILE A 332 -17.86 0.78 3.12
N TRP A 333 -18.19 -0.09 2.18
CA TRP A 333 -19.21 0.16 1.16
C TRP A 333 -20.54 -0.40 1.63
N LYS A 334 -21.57 0.45 1.69
CA LYS A 334 -22.93 0.08 2.06
C LYS A 334 -23.92 1.09 1.45
N ASN A 335 -25.10 0.65 1.08
CA ASN A 335 -26.15 1.53 0.51
C ASN A 335 -25.66 2.32 -0.73
N ASN A 336 -24.90 1.67 -1.61
CA ASN A 336 -24.33 2.23 -2.84
C ASN A 336 -23.37 3.43 -2.63
N SER A 337 -22.77 3.55 -1.46
CA SER A 337 -21.74 4.56 -1.16
C SER A 337 -20.73 4.06 -0.15
N PHE A 338 -19.53 4.66 -0.11
CA PHE A 338 -18.64 4.48 1.03
C PHE A 338 -19.10 5.29 2.23
N GLU A 339 -18.94 4.73 3.42
CA GLU A 339 -19.11 5.49 4.66
C GLU A 339 -18.01 6.57 4.74
N LYS A 340 -18.43 7.82 4.90
CA LYS A 340 -17.53 8.98 5.01
C LYS A 340 -17.51 9.47 6.47
N LYS A 341 -16.92 8.64 7.33
CA LYS A 341 -16.77 8.99 8.76
C LYS A 341 -15.44 9.69 9.01
#